data_46ce9f7af4c6c8103e632b11a0af2d44
#
_entry.id   46ce9f7af4c6c8103e632b11a0af2d44
#
_cell.length_a   1.000
_cell.length_b   1.000
_cell.length_c   1.000
_cell.angle_alpha   90.00
_cell.angle_beta   90.00
_cell.angle_gamma   90.00
#
_symmetry.space_group_name_H-M   'P 1'
#
loop_
_entity.id
_entity.type
_entity.pdbx_description
1 polymer ?
#
loop_
_entity_poly.entity_id
_entity_poly.type
_entity_poly.pdbx_seq_one_letter_code
_entity_poly.pdbx_strand_id
1 'polypeptide(L)'
;MTAETQTSPSNTLGDPTQSLQTFDLTDLQQYTREKSYATTASKDFHLFYVGRDDVHDILKHVLSRASISLYINMFGFDDDELNEILMAKAKDPHVMMMITLDKSQAGGMHEKKLLDSDIANDPTAFNTYFVIGQSATHQISHTKGFVADGKVGGEGSTNWSASGEGTFVVKGQPGGKGYKAQNNTQSIFTDPDTISRFQSELIAEHMAARVQKAGNVVERAQRKGN
;
A
#
# COMPACT_ATOMS: atom_id res chain seq x y z
N MET A 1 -21.03 51.87 1.46
CA MET A 1 -20.10 51.05 2.27
C MET A 1 -20.76 49.69 2.43
N THR A 2 -20.40 48.77 1.56
CA THR A 2 -20.85 47.35 1.60
C THR A 2 -19.82 46.58 2.38
N ALA A 3 -20.25 45.96 3.48
CA ALA A 3 -19.42 45.12 4.32
C ALA A 3 -19.16 43.80 3.57
N GLU A 4 -17.90 43.52 3.23
CA GLU A 4 -17.45 42.20 2.78
C GLU A 4 -17.46 41.26 3.98
N THR A 5 -18.33 40.26 3.91
CA THR A 5 -18.35 39.16 4.84
C THR A 5 -17.16 38.25 4.50
N GLN A 6 -16.09 38.34 5.27
CA GLN A 6 -15.01 37.34 5.24
C GLN A 6 -15.59 36.01 5.72
N THR A 7 -15.80 35.09 4.80
CA THR A 7 -16.01 33.70 5.12
C THR A 7 -14.67 33.07 5.55
N SER A 8 -14.53 32.81 6.84
CA SER A 8 -13.44 32.01 7.36
C SER A 8 -13.38 30.67 6.62
N PRO A 9 -12.20 30.17 6.22
CA PRO A 9 -12.11 28.82 5.69
C PRO A 9 -12.61 27.85 6.77
N SER A 10 -13.66 27.10 6.46
CA SER A 10 -14.12 26.04 7.33
C SER A 10 -13.01 25.01 7.43
N ASN A 11 -12.44 24.86 8.62
CA ASN A 11 -11.64 23.70 8.99
C ASN A 11 -12.58 22.49 9.03
N THR A 12 -12.96 21.98 7.88
CA THR A 12 -13.60 20.68 7.78
C THR A 12 -12.50 19.63 7.96
N LEU A 13 -12.31 19.19 9.19
CA LEU A 13 -11.88 17.81 9.44
C LEU A 13 -12.61 16.95 8.42
N GLY A 14 -11.85 16.16 7.62
CA GLY A 14 -12.35 15.48 6.44
C GLY A 14 -13.76 14.95 6.63
N ASP A 15 -14.61 15.16 5.64
CA ASP A 15 -16.03 14.87 5.72
C ASP A 15 -16.25 13.47 6.35
N PRO A 16 -16.81 13.38 7.58
CA PRO A 16 -17.01 12.10 8.24
C PRO A 16 -17.92 11.17 7.43
N THR A 17 -18.66 11.69 6.44
CA THR A 17 -19.44 10.87 5.52
C THR A 17 -18.55 10.13 4.52
N GLN A 18 -17.38 10.65 4.15
CA GLN A 18 -16.41 9.91 3.34
C GLN A 18 -15.81 8.74 4.10
N SER A 19 -15.66 8.84 5.42
CA SER A 19 -15.19 7.73 6.25
C SER A 19 -16.18 6.56 6.31
N LEU A 20 -17.43 6.78 5.95
CA LEU A 20 -18.49 5.78 5.90
C LEU A 20 -18.65 5.13 4.53
N GLN A 21 -17.88 5.54 3.52
CA GLN A 21 -17.92 4.88 2.21
C GLN A 21 -17.49 3.41 2.39
N THR A 22 -18.41 2.52 2.14
CA THR A 22 -18.11 1.10 1.99
C THR A 22 -17.40 0.91 0.67
N PHE A 23 -16.27 0.21 0.68
CA PHE A 23 -15.66 -0.25 -0.57
C PHE A 23 -16.58 -1.32 -1.16
N ASP A 24 -17.12 -1.05 -2.33
CA ASP A 24 -17.90 -2.03 -3.08
C ASP A 24 -16.96 -2.76 -4.04
N LEU A 25 -16.71 -4.04 -3.76
CA LEU A 25 -15.86 -4.87 -4.60
C LEU A 25 -16.44 -5.09 -6.00
N THR A 26 -17.73 -4.78 -6.21
CA THR A 26 -18.39 -4.84 -7.53
C THR A 26 -17.68 -3.93 -8.53
N ASP A 27 -17.14 -2.79 -8.11
CA ASP A 27 -16.37 -1.89 -8.96
C ASP A 27 -15.16 -2.56 -9.62
N LEU A 28 -14.60 -3.57 -8.97
CA LEU A 28 -13.40 -4.26 -9.44
C LEU A 28 -13.68 -5.24 -10.59
N GLN A 29 -14.95 -5.59 -10.84
CA GLN A 29 -15.32 -6.48 -11.95
C GLN A 29 -14.82 -5.97 -13.32
N GLN A 30 -14.74 -4.64 -13.49
CA GLN A 30 -14.24 -4.02 -14.72
C GLN A 30 -12.80 -4.38 -15.07
N TYR A 31 -12.03 -4.81 -14.09
CA TYR A 31 -10.62 -5.20 -14.23
C TYR A 31 -10.44 -6.71 -14.43
N THR A 32 -11.50 -7.51 -14.28
CA THR A 32 -11.46 -8.93 -14.61
C THR A 32 -11.44 -9.11 -16.12
N ARG A 33 -10.94 -10.25 -16.57
CA ARG A 33 -10.97 -10.60 -17.99
C ARG A 33 -12.39 -10.57 -18.57
N GLU A 34 -13.35 -11.09 -17.82
CA GLU A 34 -14.74 -11.24 -18.26
C GLU A 34 -15.56 -9.96 -18.06
N LYS A 35 -14.99 -8.92 -17.43
CA LYS A 35 -15.67 -7.67 -17.06
C LYS A 35 -16.93 -7.86 -16.22
N SER A 36 -17.03 -8.97 -15.54
CA SER A 36 -18.17 -9.35 -14.70
C SER A 36 -17.79 -10.40 -13.68
N TYR A 37 -18.60 -10.51 -12.63
CA TYR A 37 -18.54 -11.62 -11.67
C TYR A 37 -19.67 -12.60 -11.90
N ALA A 38 -19.48 -13.85 -11.48
CA ALA A 38 -20.56 -14.80 -11.38
C ALA A 38 -21.64 -14.32 -10.39
N THR A 39 -22.89 -14.64 -10.64
CA THR A 39 -24.01 -14.26 -9.73
C THR A 39 -23.89 -14.82 -8.33
N THR A 40 -23.11 -15.89 -8.17
CA THR A 40 -22.81 -16.54 -6.88
C THR A 40 -21.48 -16.07 -6.27
N ALA A 41 -20.80 -15.05 -6.86
CA ALA A 41 -19.56 -14.55 -6.33
C ALA A 41 -19.75 -13.97 -4.92
N SER A 42 -18.72 -14.09 -4.10
CA SER A 42 -18.68 -13.44 -2.79
C SER A 42 -18.83 -11.92 -2.94
N LYS A 43 -19.49 -11.29 -1.99
CA LYS A 43 -19.54 -9.82 -1.92
C LYS A 43 -18.33 -9.24 -1.19
N ASP A 44 -17.68 -10.05 -0.37
CA ASP A 44 -16.64 -9.60 0.56
C ASP A 44 -15.25 -10.13 0.24
N PHE A 45 -15.10 -10.94 -0.81
CA PHE A 45 -13.82 -11.52 -1.21
C PHE A 45 -13.77 -11.84 -2.70
N HIS A 46 -12.71 -11.35 -3.36
CA HIS A 46 -12.38 -11.72 -4.74
C HIS A 46 -10.90 -12.06 -4.88
N LEU A 47 -10.62 -13.06 -5.71
CA LEU A 47 -9.28 -13.50 -6.07
C LEU A 47 -9.02 -13.21 -7.55
N PHE A 48 -7.98 -12.45 -7.83
CA PHE A 48 -7.55 -12.06 -9.17
C PHE A 48 -6.25 -12.77 -9.54
N TYR A 49 -6.09 -13.06 -10.83
CA TYR A 49 -4.93 -13.78 -11.35
C TYR A 49 -4.15 -12.89 -12.31
N VAL A 50 -2.89 -12.70 -12.01
CA VAL A 50 -1.96 -11.95 -12.87
C VAL A 50 -1.90 -12.55 -14.26
N GLY A 51 -1.92 -11.69 -15.28
CA GLY A 51 -1.94 -12.10 -16.69
C GLY A 51 -3.32 -12.47 -17.24
N ARG A 52 -4.32 -12.64 -16.36
CA ARG A 52 -5.73 -12.80 -16.72
C ARG A 52 -6.53 -11.53 -16.40
N ASP A 53 -6.40 -11.08 -15.17
CA ASP A 53 -7.08 -9.90 -14.64
C ASP A 53 -6.07 -8.74 -14.54
N ASP A 54 -6.55 -7.51 -14.64
CA ASP A 54 -5.70 -6.32 -14.52
C ASP A 54 -5.43 -5.98 -13.06
N VAL A 55 -4.52 -6.76 -12.45
CA VAL A 55 -4.14 -6.62 -11.03
C VAL A 55 -3.53 -5.25 -10.75
N HIS A 56 -2.79 -4.68 -11.70
CA HIS A 56 -2.20 -3.35 -11.56
C HIS A 56 -3.29 -2.27 -11.38
N ASP A 57 -4.28 -2.24 -12.27
CA ASP A 57 -5.35 -1.25 -12.18
C ASP A 57 -6.30 -1.52 -10.99
N ILE A 58 -6.43 -2.78 -10.52
CA ILE A 58 -7.11 -3.10 -9.25
C ILE A 58 -6.39 -2.44 -8.07
N LEU A 59 -5.07 -2.61 -7.96
CA LEU A 59 -4.28 -2.02 -6.90
C LEU A 59 -4.36 -0.48 -6.94
N LYS A 60 -4.21 0.12 -8.11
CA LYS A 60 -4.38 1.58 -8.30
C LYS A 60 -5.75 2.04 -7.84
N HIS A 61 -6.81 1.35 -8.25
CA HIS A 61 -8.19 1.69 -7.89
C HIS A 61 -8.40 1.71 -6.37
N VAL A 62 -7.91 0.69 -5.69
CA VAL A 62 -8.10 0.59 -4.24
C VAL A 62 -7.21 1.58 -3.48
N LEU A 63 -5.92 1.63 -3.78
CA LEU A 63 -4.97 2.48 -3.05
C LEU A 63 -5.25 3.97 -3.24
N SER A 64 -5.65 4.40 -4.45
CA SER A 64 -5.98 5.80 -4.73
C SER A 64 -7.20 6.30 -3.96
N ARG A 65 -8.10 5.41 -3.55
CA ARG A 65 -9.33 5.75 -2.80
C ARG A 65 -9.14 5.82 -1.29
N ALA A 66 -7.99 5.40 -0.77
CA ALA A 66 -7.69 5.55 0.65
C ALA A 66 -7.78 7.04 1.08
N SER A 67 -8.48 7.31 2.16
CA SER A 67 -8.78 8.66 2.63
C SER A 67 -8.50 8.89 4.12
N ILE A 68 -8.27 7.82 4.88
CA ILE A 68 -8.03 7.86 6.32
C ILE A 68 -6.70 7.21 6.67
N SER A 69 -6.45 6.00 6.15
CA SER A 69 -5.25 5.27 6.50
C SER A 69 -4.82 4.25 5.45
N LEU A 70 -3.51 4.03 5.37
CA LEU A 70 -2.89 2.94 4.59
C LEU A 70 -1.86 2.21 5.46
N TYR A 71 -2.10 0.93 5.67
CA TYR A 71 -1.14 0.00 6.27
C TYR A 71 -0.61 -0.90 5.16
N ILE A 72 0.70 -0.92 4.97
CA ILE A 72 1.32 -1.65 3.86
C ILE A 72 2.53 -2.42 4.38
N ASN A 73 2.62 -3.70 4.01
CA ASN A 73 3.84 -4.48 4.09
C ASN A 73 4.12 -5.08 2.71
N MET A 74 5.28 -4.76 2.13
CA MET A 74 5.61 -5.14 0.76
C MET A 74 7.05 -5.65 0.68
N PHE A 75 7.19 -6.85 0.10
CA PHE A 75 8.50 -7.44 -0.14
C PHE A 75 9.22 -6.78 -1.32
N GLY A 76 8.60 -6.76 -2.48
CA GLY A 76 9.17 -6.20 -3.72
C GLY A 76 8.33 -5.04 -4.23
N PHE A 77 8.95 -3.85 -4.35
CA PHE A 77 8.28 -2.64 -4.78
C PHE A 77 9.11 -1.91 -5.84
N ASP A 78 8.61 -1.95 -7.08
CA ASP A 78 9.28 -1.34 -8.26
C ASP A 78 8.23 -0.93 -9.32
N ASP A 79 7.14 -0.29 -8.87
CA ASP A 79 6.09 0.24 -9.74
C ASP A 79 5.98 1.76 -9.60
N ASP A 80 6.17 2.49 -10.72
CA ASP A 80 6.14 3.95 -10.73
C ASP A 80 4.76 4.53 -10.40
N GLU A 81 3.68 3.96 -10.96
CA GLU A 81 2.33 4.49 -10.78
C GLU A 81 1.81 4.25 -9.35
N LEU A 82 2.07 3.08 -8.78
CA LEU A 82 1.75 2.82 -7.38
C LEU A 82 2.58 3.70 -6.45
N ASN A 83 3.86 3.92 -6.78
CA ASN A 83 4.71 4.85 -6.03
C ASN A 83 4.15 6.28 -6.04
N GLU A 84 3.70 6.78 -7.19
CA GLU A 84 3.09 8.11 -7.28
C GLU A 84 1.83 8.23 -6.41
N ILE A 85 0.99 7.18 -6.37
CA ILE A 85 -0.18 7.13 -5.50
C ILE A 85 0.25 7.20 -4.03
N LEU A 86 1.21 6.37 -3.61
CA LEU A 86 1.69 6.37 -2.22
C LEU A 86 2.30 7.72 -1.84
N MET A 87 3.07 8.34 -2.72
CA MET A 87 3.65 9.66 -2.51
C MET A 87 2.59 10.75 -2.37
N ALA A 88 1.51 10.68 -3.18
CA ALA A 88 0.39 11.61 -3.07
C ALA A 88 -0.34 11.44 -1.72
N LYS A 89 -0.58 10.18 -1.30
CA LYS A 89 -1.22 9.87 -0.01
C LYS A 89 -0.34 10.30 1.18
N ALA A 90 0.96 10.12 1.10
CA ALA A 90 1.88 10.53 2.14
C ALA A 90 1.91 12.06 2.35
N LYS A 91 1.62 12.83 1.30
CA LYS A 91 1.48 14.30 1.37
C LYS A 91 0.11 14.77 1.86
N ASP A 92 -0.87 13.88 1.92
CA ASP A 92 -2.21 14.22 2.40
C ASP A 92 -2.23 14.20 3.94
N PRO A 93 -2.45 15.33 4.61
CA PRO A 93 -2.45 15.40 6.07
C PRO A 93 -3.60 14.61 6.72
N HIS A 94 -4.59 14.20 5.94
CA HIS A 94 -5.73 13.42 6.44
C HIS A 94 -5.50 11.91 6.37
N VAL A 95 -4.44 11.46 5.68
CA VAL A 95 -4.14 10.03 5.52
C VAL A 95 -2.98 9.63 6.42
N MET A 96 -3.24 8.72 7.35
CA MET A 96 -2.18 8.10 8.14
C MET A 96 -1.61 6.91 7.37
N MET A 97 -0.29 6.87 7.21
CA MET A 97 0.39 5.79 6.49
C MET A 97 1.38 5.05 7.38
N MET A 98 1.38 3.74 7.28
CA MET A 98 2.37 2.87 7.93
C MET A 98 2.88 1.88 6.88
N ILE A 99 4.11 2.10 6.42
CA ILE A 99 4.72 1.31 5.34
C ILE A 99 5.93 0.54 5.86
N THR A 100 5.96 -0.76 5.61
CA THR A 100 7.09 -1.64 5.87
C THR A 100 7.58 -2.23 4.56
N LEU A 101 8.86 -2.02 4.23
CA LEU A 101 9.51 -2.64 3.09
C LEU A 101 10.60 -3.60 3.56
N ASP A 102 10.80 -4.71 2.84
CA ASP A 102 11.80 -5.69 3.21
C ASP A 102 13.22 -5.16 2.95
N LYS A 103 14.11 -5.40 3.90
CA LYS A 103 15.50 -4.93 3.86
C LYS A 103 16.30 -5.54 2.70
N SER A 104 15.99 -6.76 2.28
CA SER A 104 16.73 -7.43 1.20
C SER A 104 16.46 -6.80 -0.16
N GLN A 105 15.30 -6.10 -0.29
CA GLN A 105 14.87 -5.39 -1.50
C GLN A 105 15.14 -3.88 -1.44
N ALA A 106 15.58 -3.36 -0.29
CA ALA A 106 15.79 -1.93 -0.01
C ALA A 106 16.88 -1.24 -0.87
N GLY A 107 17.32 -1.85 -1.94
CA GLY A 107 18.16 -1.27 -2.97
C GLY A 107 17.41 -0.74 -4.18
N GLY A 108 16.10 -0.97 -4.24
CA GLY A 108 15.23 -0.58 -5.34
C GLY A 108 15.11 0.94 -5.50
N MET A 109 14.85 1.37 -6.73
CA MET A 109 14.77 2.80 -7.05
C MET A 109 13.58 3.48 -6.35
N HIS A 110 12.43 2.80 -6.25
CA HIS A 110 11.21 3.33 -5.66
C HIS A 110 11.27 3.34 -4.13
N GLU A 111 11.87 2.31 -3.54
CA GLU A 111 12.13 2.27 -2.10
C GLU A 111 13.05 3.43 -1.68
N LYS A 112 14.06 3.75 -2.51
CA LYS A 112 14.89 4.93 -2.29
C LYS A 112 14.11 6.23 -2.45
N LYS A 113 13.24 6.37 -3.45
CA LYS A 113 12.39 7.55 -3.62
C LYS A 113 11.47 7.77 -2.42
N LEU A 114 10.88 6.68 -1.86
CA LEU A 114 10.08 6.76 -0.63
C LEU A 114 10.93 7.17 0.58
N LEU A 115 12.17 6.69 0.68
CA LEU A 115 13.11 7.06 1.74
C LEU A 115 13.64 8.49 1.58
N ASP A 116 13.96 8.88 0.35
CA ASP A 116 14.52 10.20 0.01
C ASP A 116 13.43 11.27 -0.05
N SER A 117 12.17 10.87 -0.25
CA SER A 117 11.07 11.79 -0.02
C SER A 117 11.09 12.11 1.46
N ASP A 118 11.46 13.31 1.79
CA ASP A 118 11.68 13.84 3.14
C ASP A 118 10.46 13.72 4.08
N ILE A 119 9.42 13.03 3.61
CA ILE A 119 8.20 12.72 4.33
C ILE A 119 8.51 11.85 5.54
N ALA A 120 9.43 10.89 5.42
CA ALA A 120 9.89 10.09 6.55
C ALA A 120 10.76 10.89 7.54
N ASN A 121 11.27 12.04 7.14
CA ASN A 121 12.15 12.91 7.93
C ASN A 121 11.53 14.30 8.15
N ASP A 122 10.40 14.62 7.54
CA ASP A 122 9.69 15.86 7.79
C ASP A 122 9.07 15.83 9.21
N PRO A 123 9.55 16.66 10.14
CA PRO A 123 9.01 16.71 11.50
C PRO A 123 7.55 17.18 11.52
N THR A 124 7.02 17.70 10.42
CA THR A 124 5.61 18.08 10.28
C THR A 124 4.74 16.97 9.67
N ALA A 125 5.33 15.93 9.09
CA ALA A 125 4.63 14.76 8.56
C ALA A 125 4.31 13.76 9.68
N PHE A 126 3.48 14.14 10.61
CA PHE A 126 3.10 13.31 11.78
C PHE A 126 2.36 12.02 11.40
N ASN A 127 1.90 11.90 10.17
CA ASN A 127 0.97 10.86 9.75
C ASN A 127 1.61 9.73 8.96
N THR A 128 2.90 9.84 8.59
CA THR A 128 3.58 8.82 7.79
C THR A 128 4.69 8.14 8.58
N TYR A 129 4.57 6.83 8.72
CA TYR A 129 5.55 5.97 9.38
C TYR A 129 6.13 5.01 8.34
N PHE A 130 7.42 5.15 8.07
CA PHE A 130 8.11 4.31 7.11
C PHE A 130 9.27 3.56 7.77
N VAL A 131 9.38 2.26 7.50
CA VAL A 131 10.49 1.45 7.98
C VAL A 131 10.95 0.44 6.93
N ILE A 132 12.25 0.26 6.86
CA ILE A 132 12.86 -0.87 6.17
C ILE A 132 13.38 -1.81 7.24
N GLY A 133 12.90 -3.04 7.24
CA GLY A 133 13.23 -4.01 8.26
C GLY A 133 13.06 -5.45 7.84
N GLN A 134 13.07 -6.30 8.80
CA GLN A 134 12.85 -7.74 8.65
C GLN A 134 11.74 -8.13 9.60
N SER A 135 11.02 -9.22 9.30
CA SER A 135 10.06 -9.81 10.22
C SER A 135 10.74 -10.20 11.55
N ALA A 136 9.99 -10.11 12.63
CA ALA A 136 10.47 -10.49 13.96
C ALA A 136 10.84 -11.98 14.07
N THR A 137 10.16 -12.82 13.30
CA THR A 137 10.28 -14.29 13.36
C THR A 137 11.00 -14.89 12.16
N HIS A 138 11.20 -14.12 11.11
CA HIS A 138 11.78 -14.57 9.84
C HIS A 138 12.92 -13.66 9.41
N GLN A 139 13.81 -14.17 8.60
CA GLN A 139 14.93 -13.38 8.07
C GLN A 139 14.50 -12.36 7.01
N ILE A 140 13.33 -12.54 6.39
CA ILE A 140 12.75 -11.64 5.40
C ILE A 140 11.29 -11.34 5.77
N SER A 141 10.82 -10.14 5.48
CA SER A 141 9.40 -9.77 5.51
C SER A 141 8.82 -10.03 4.13
N HIS A 142 8.14 -11.16 3.94
CA HIS A 142 7.71 -11.62 2.61
C HIS A 142 6.24 -11.37 2.31
N THR A 143 5.53 -10.72 3.19
CA THR A 143 4.14 -10.29 3.01
C THR A 143 4.04 -9.31 1.84
N LYS A 144 2.97 -9.38 1.09
CA LYS A 144 2.61 -8.45 0.02
C LYS A 144 1.16 -8.07 0.22
N GLY A 145 0.94 -7.16 1.15
CA GLY A 145 -0.40 -6.84 1.57
C GLY A 145 -0.58 -5.43 2.06
N PHE A 146 -1.83 -5.02 2.08
CA PHE A 146 -2.25 -3.71 2.55
C PHE A 146 -3.64 -3.75 3.18
N VAL A 147 -3.93 -2.74 4.01
CA VAL A 147 -5.28 -2.40 4.46
C VAL A 147 -5.48 -0.90 4.25
N ALA A 148 -6.56 -0.53 3.56
CA ALA A 148 -6.96 0.85 3.35
C ALA A 148 -8.21 1.17 4.18
N ASP A 149 -8.14 2.27 4.93
CA ASP A 149 -9.23 2.85 5.74
C ASP A 149 -9.85 1.89 6.78
N GLY A 150 -9.19 0.77 7.07
CA GLY A 150 -9.77 -0.30 7.90
C GLY A 150 -11.00 -0.96 7.27
N LYS A 151 -11.19 -0.86 5.95
CA LYS A 151 -12.39 -1.29 5.24
C LYS A 151 -12.14 -2.24 4.08
N VAL A 152 -10.99 -2.13 3.44
CA VAL A 152 -10.58 -3.01 2.35
C VAL A 152 -9.16 -3.47 2.58
N GLY A 153 -8.94 -4.75 2.44
CA GLY A 153 -7.62 -5.37 2.50
C GLY A 153 -7.28 -6.05 1.19
N GLY A 154 -5.99 -6.20 0.95
CA GLY A 154 -5.47 -6.99 -0.15
C GLY A 154 -4.22 -7.76 0.28
N GLU A 155 -4.12 -9.02 -0.14
CA GLU A 155 -2.99 -9.88 0.16
C GLU A 155 -2.81 -10.91 -0.95
N GLY A 156 -1.59 -11.29 -1.24
CA GLY A 156 -1.29 -12.29 -2.27
C GLY A 156 0.19 -12.53 -2.49
N SER A 157 0.50 -13.10 -3.64
CA SER A 157 1.89 -13.32 -4.04
C SER A 157 2.48 -12.19 -4.89
N THR A 158 1.67 -11.18 -5.23
CA THR A 158 2.02 -10.12 -6.18
C THR A 158 3.01 -9.12 -5.57
N ASN A 159 4.26 -9.12 -6.03
CA ASN A 159 5.14 -7.98 -5.82
C ASN A 159 4.65 -6.78 -6.65
N TRP A 160 4.76 -5.58 -6.10
CA TRP A 160 4.36 -4.37 -6.82
C TRP A 160 5.45 -3.97 -7.81
N SER A 161 5.36 -4.57 -8.98
CA SER A 161 6.28 -4.38 -10.10
C SER A 161 5.61 -4.79 -11.40
N ALA A 162 6.03 -4.24 -12.53
CA ALA A 162 5.47 -4.59 -13.83
C ALA A 162 5.47 -6.10 -14.12
N SER A 163 6.49 -6.83 -13.68
CA SER A 163 6.55 -8.30 -13.80
C SER A 163 5.63 -9.00 -12.81
N GLY A 164 5.58 -8.53 -11.57
CA GLY A 164 4.74 -9.09 -10.51
C GLY A 164 3.26 -8.95 -10.82
N GLU A 165 2.85 -7.82 -11.36
CA GLU A 165 1.48 -7.45 -11.68
C GLU A 165 1.05 -7.87 -13.10
N GLY A 166 2.00 -8.27 -13.94
CA GLY A 166 1.71 -8.72 -15.31
C GLY A 166 1.19 -7.61 -16.24
N THR A 167 1.52 -6.37 -15.96
CA THR A 167 0.98 -5.16 -16.58
C THR A 167 0.97 -5.19 -18.11
N PHE A 168 2.07 -5.63 -18.71
CA PHE A 168 2.17 -5.67 -20.19
C PHE A 168 1.35 -6.79 -20.81
N VAL A 169 1.22 -7.94 -20.12
CA VAL A 169 0.45 -9.09 -20.64
C VAL A 169 -1.02 -8.74 -20.75
N VAL A 170 -1.60 -8.15 -19.71
CA VAL A 170 -3.02 -7.78 -19.67
C VAL A 170 -3.34 -6.70 -20.70
N LYS A 171 -2.42 -5.74 -20.88
CA LYS A 171 -2.56 -4.66 -21.87
C LYS A 171 -2.24 -5.09 -23.31
N GLY A 172 -1.85 -6.36 -23.53
CA GLY A 172 -1.45 -6.87 -24.84
C GLY A 172 -0.23 -6.17 -25.43
N GLN A 173 0.63 -5.63 -24.57
CA GLN A 173 1.82 -4.89 -24.95
C GLN A 173 3.07 -5.76 -24.85
N PRO A 174 4.06 -5.59 -25.73
CA PRO A 174 5.34 -6.23 -25.56
C PRO A 174 6.04 -5.60 -24.34
N GLY A 175 6.43 -6.42 -23.38
CA GLY A 175 7.30 -5.98 -22.29
C GLY A 175 8.68 -5.60 -22.80
N GLY A 176 9.41 -4.80 -22.02
CA GLY A 176 10.81 -4.47 -22.28
C GLY A 176 11.71 -5.72 -22.38
N LYS A 177 12.95 -5.55 -22.82
CA LYS A 177 13.92 -6.66 -22.93
C LYS A 177 14.10 -7.33 -21.55
N GLY A 178 13.85 -8.63 -21.50
CA GLY A 178 13.97 -9.41 -20.26
C GLY A 178 12.70 -9.44 -19.40
N TYR A 179 11.63 -8.76 -19.79
CA TYR A 179 10.34 -8.82 -19.11
C TYR A 179 9.77 -10.24 -19.12
N LYS A 180 9.33 -10.68 -17.96
CA LYS A 180 8.56 -11.93 -17.80
C LYS A 180 7.48 -11.69 -16.76
N ALA A 181 6.23 -11.82 -17.16
CA ALA A 181 5.11 -11.83 -16.21
C ALA A 181 5.28 -13.00 -15.24
N GLN A 182 5.01 -12.73 -13.97
CA GLN A 182 5.00 -13.75 -12.93
C GLN A 182 3.60 -14.33 -12.79
N ASN A 183 3.51 -15.57 -12.35
CA ASN A 183 2.25 -16.26 -12.15
C ASN A 183 1.76 -16.03 -10.70
N ASN A 184 1.22 -14.85 -10.46
CA ASN A 184 0.82 -14.38 -9.14
C ASN A 184 -0.70 -14.31 -8.98
N THR A 185 -1.12 -14.22 -7.71
CA THR A 185 -2.50 -13.93 -7.33
C THR A 185 -2.56 -12.72 -6.42
N GLN A 186 -3.70 -12.02 -6.47
CA GLN A 186 -4.04 -10.92 -5.56
C GLN A 186 -5.47 -11.11 -5.07
N SER A 187 -5.66 -11.20 -3.78
CA SER A 187 -6.98 -11.14 -3.16
C SER A 187 -7.33 -9.70 -2.76
N ILE A 188 -8.61 -9.36 -2.85
CA ILE A 188 -9.18 -8.15 -2.27
C ILE A 188 -10.38 -8.56 -1.43
N PHE A 189 -10.47 -8.05 -0.22
CA PHE A 189 -11.51 -8.44 0.74
C PHE A 189 -11.97 -7.26 1.59
N THR A 190 -13.24 -7.35 2.05
CA THR A 190 -13.91 -6.33 2.85
C THR A 190 -14.53 -6.90 4.14
N ASP A 191 -14.33 -8.19 4.44
CA ASP A 191 -14.79 -8.80 5.69
C ASP A 191 -14.14 -8.12 6.90
N PRO A 192 -14.93 -7.55 7.84
CA PRO A 192 -14.38 -6.74 8.92
C PRO A 192 -13.47 -7.50 9.90
N ASP A 193 -13.75 -8.78 10.17
CA ASP A 193 -12.91 -9.59 11.07
C ASP A 193 -11.56 -9.88 10.43
N THR A 194 -11.57 -10.27 9.15
CA THR A 194 -10.35 -10.50 8.36
C THR A 194 -9.50 -9.23 8.28
N ILE A 195 -10.12 -8.08 8.00
CA ILE A 195 -9.44 -6.79 7.92
C ILE A 195 -8.80 -6.42 9.25
N SER A 196 -9.55 -6.52 10.35
CA SER A 196 -9.04 -6.19 11.69
C SER A 196 -7.83 -7.03 12.08
N ARG A 197 -7.88 -8.33 11.81
CA ARG A 197 -6.76 -9.25 12.07
C ARG A 197 -5.56 -8.94 11.19
N PHE A 198 -5.79 -8.75 9.89
CA PHE A 198 -4.71 -8.47 8.96
C PHE A 198 -4.05 -7.12 9.23
N GLN A 199 -4.83 -6.08 9.52
CA GLN A 199 -4.29 -4.77 9.92
C GLN A 199 -3.44 -4.88 11.19
N SER A 200 -3.88 -5.64 12.19
CA SER A 200 -3.12 -5.87 13.40
C SER A 200 -1.78 -6.54 13.12
N GLU A 201 -1.75 -7.48 12.20
CA GLU A 201 -0.52 -8.14 11.77
C GLU A 201 0.43 -7.17 11.04
N LEU A 202 -0.07 -6.37 10.11
CA LEU A 202 0.74 -5.36 9.43
C LEU A 202 1.35 -4.34 10.40
N ILE A 203 0.60 -3.93 11.43
CA ILE A 203 1.09 -3.05 12.49
C ILE A 203 2.18 -3.76 13.32
N ALA A 204 1.96 -5.01 13.71
CA ALA A 204 2.92 -5.79 14.50
C ALA A 204 4.26 -5.96 13.75
N GLU A 205 4.21 -6.30 12.47
CA GLU A 205 5.40 -6.41 11.60
C GLU A 205 6.13 -5.07 11.49
N HIS A 206 5.41 -3.97 11.32
CA HIS A 206 5.99 -2.62 11.27
C HIS A 206 6.70 -2.27 12.57
N MET A 207 6.08 -2.52 13.70
CA MET A 207 6.68 -2.23 15.02
C MET A 207 7.90 -3.10 15.27
N ALA A 208 7.87 -4.37 14.90
CA ALA A 208 9.04 -5.26 14.99
C ALA A 208 10.23 -4.75 14.16
N ALA A 209 9.97 -4.34 12.92
CA ALA A 209 10.99 -3.76 12.03
C ALA A 209 11.60 -2.46 12.62
N ARG A 210 10.79 -1.61 13.24
CA ARG A 210 11.26 -0.39 13.92
C ARG A 210 12.17 -0.70 15.10
N VAL A 211 11.83 -1.67 15.93
CA VAL A 211 12.66 -2.09 17.07
C VAL A 211 14.02 -2.61 16.59
N GLN A 212 14.05 -3.43 15.54
CA GLN A 212 15.29 -3.92 14.95
C GLN A 212 16.17 -2.77 14.44
N LYS A 213 15.58 -1.76 13.79
CA LYS A 213 16.32 -0.58 13.32
C LYS A 213 16.93 0.20 14.47
N ALA A 214 16.20 0.38 15.57
CA ALA A 214 16.69 1.06 16.77
C ALA A 214 17.85 0.30 17.41
N GLY A 215 17.76 -1.03 17.58
CA GLY A 215 18.83 -1.88 18.11
C GLY A 215 20.11 -1.78 17.28
N ASN A 216 20.03 -1.84 15.97
CA ASN A 216 21.18 -1.72 15.07
C ASN A 216 21.89 -0.35 15.18
N VAL A 217 21.17 0.73 15.47
CA VAL A 217 21.76 2.06 15.68
C VAL A 217 22.57 2.09 16.99
N VAL A 218 22.04 1.51 18.06
CA VAL A 218 22.74 1.42 19.36
C VAL A 218 24.02 0.60 19.24
N GLU A 219 23.98 -0.58 18.64
CA GLU A 219 25.16 -1.42 18.41
C GLU A 219 26.26 -0.72 17.59
N ARG A 220 25.88 0.01 16.55
CA ARG A 220 26.84 0.78 15.72
C ARG A 220 27.47 1.92 16.51
N ALA A 221 26.73 2.59 17.38
CA ALA A 221 27.25 3.64 18.24
C ALA A 221 28.25 3.08 19.26
N GLN A 222 27.95 1.93 19.85
CA GLN A 222 28.85 1.25 20.79
C GLN A 222 30.16 0.77 20.13
N ARG A 223 30.10 0.25 18.88
CA ARG A 223 31.30 -0.18 18.14
C ARG A 223 32.18 0.97 17.67
N LYS A 224 31.65 2.20 17.56
CA LYS A 224 32.44 3.39 17.20
C LYS A 224 33.06 4.10 18.41
N GLY A 225 32.63 3.75 19.62
CA GLY A 225 33.12 4.30 20.89
C GLY A 225 34.23 3.45 21.54
N ASN A 226 34.57 2.31 20.98
CA ASN A 226 35.71 1.47 21.32
C ASN A 226 36.76 1.53 20.19
#